data_d1c4a08da0b563cf22e6ef06155ec399
#
_entry.id   d1c4a08da0b563cf22e6ef06155ec399
#
_cell.length_a   1.000
_cell.length_b   1.000
_cell.length_c   1.000
_cell.angle_alpha   90.00
_cell.angle_beta   90.00
_cell.angle_gamma   90.00
#
_symmetry.space_group_name_H-M   'P 1'
#
loop_
_entity.id
_entity.type
_entity.pdbx_description
1 polymer ?
#
loop_
_entity_poly.entity_id
_entity_poly.type
_entity_poly.pdbx_seq_one_letter_code
_entity_poly.pdbx_strand_id
1 'polypeptide(L)'
;MKNLKGQAAMEYLMTYGWAILAIVLVIAALIFLNPFRAPEVCLFEQAGFTCNEPPPQLYVMRSDAEGNLYMNAKLWNQAGQTIVVKYVLCTNAPGTEVPDVRTDPGQYVQGSSRISTGSAITLTGVPCYDRNGERIETQQNQEFRGKLVIWYNYENDIDPNVQHQIKANVISKVTQLG
;
A
#
# COMPACT_ATOMS: atom_id res chain seq x y z
N MET A 1 5.30 32.26 62.43
CA MET A 1 4.33 31.54 61.56
C MET A 1 4.56 31.84 60.06
N LYS A 2 5.77 31.65 59.51
CA LYS A 2 6.06 32.01 58.10
C LYS A 2 6.48 30.85 57.20
N ASN A 3 6.62 29.62 57.67
CA ASN A 3 7.23 28.50 56.95
C ASN A 3 6.22 27.46 56.36
N LEU A 4 4.95 27.52 56.76
CA LEU A 4 3.93 26.55 56.31
C LEU A 4 3.55 26.67 54.81
N LYS A 5 3.62 27.88 54.29
CA LYS A 5 3.28 28.11 52.84
C LYS A 5 4.35 27.59 51.90
N GLY A 6 5.62 27.58 52.30
CA GLY A 6 6.70 27.03 51.47
C GLY A 6 6.74 25.51 51.46
N GLN A 7 6.37 24.88 52.56
CA GLN A 7 6.33 23.41 52.67
C GLN A 7 5.23 22.79 51.80
N ALA A 8 4.03 23.36 51.82
CA ALA A 8 2.92 22.92 50.97
C ALA A 8 3.23 23.11 49.48
N ALA A 9 3.93 24.19 49.10
CA ALA A 9 4.36 24.43 47.73
C ALA A 9 5.42 23.40 47.25
N MET A 10 6.33 23.01 48.14
CA MET A 10 7.35 22.00 47.82
C MET A 10 6.72 20.58 47.66
N GLU A 11 5.79 20.22 48.52
CA GLU A 11 5.06 18.93 48.41
C GLU A 11 4.25 18.87 47.13
N TYR A 12 3.58 19.96 46.77
CA TYR A 12 2.82 20.07 45.54
C TYR A 12 3.74 19.93 44.32
N LEU A 13 4.87 20.65 44.27
CA LEU A 13 5.86 20.57 43.20
C LEU A 13 6.47 19.17 43.07
N MET A 14 6.75 18.47 44.17
CA MET A 14 7.26 17.11 44.14
C MET A 14 6.24 16.15 43.55
N THR A 15 4.99 16.22 43.97
CA THR A 15 3.94 15.31 43.49
C THR A 15 3.64 15.52 42.03
N TYR A 16 3.48 16.78 41.58
CA TYR A 16 3.25 17.09 40.17
C TYR A 16 4.48 16.87 39.28
N GLY A 17 5.69 17.11 39.83
CA GLY A 17 6.93 16.82 39.13
C GLY A 17 7.08 15.35 38.74
N TRP A 18 6.75 14.43 39.64
CA TRP A 18 6.72 13.00 39.33
C TRP A 18 5.68 12.63 38.28
N ALA A 19 4.48 13.21 38.36
CA ALA A 19 3.42 12.97 37.39
C ALA A 19 3.82 13.45 35.97
N ILE A 20 4.39 14.66 35.89
CA ILE A 20 4.89 15.20 34.61
C ILE A 20 6.03 14.33 34.05
N LEU A 21 6.97 13.92 34.90
CA LEU A 21 8.07 13.06 34.48
C LEU A 21 7.58 11.71 33.96
N ALA A 22 6.61 11.10 34.62
CA ALA A 22 5.98 9.85 34.14
C ALA A 22 5.32 10.02 32.78
N ILE A 23 4.56 11.11 32.58
CA ILE A 23 3.92 11.41 31.29
C ILE A 23 4.96 11.62 30.18
N VAL A 24 6.01 12.38 30.45
CA VAL A 24 7.10 12.62 29.48
C VAL A 24 7.80 11.33 29.09
N LEU A 25 8.07 10.44 30.05
CA LEU A 25 8.67 9.13 29.78
C LEU A 25 7.77 8.25 28.91
N VAL A 26 6.45 8.24 29.19
CA VAL A 26 5.49 7.48 28.38
C VAL A 26 5.42 8.03 26.94
N ILE A 27 5.35 9.35 26.78
CA ILE A 27 5.34 9.99 25.44
C ILE A 27 6.65 9.70 24.71
N ALA A 28 7.80 9.82 25.38
CA ALA A 28 9.10 9.49 24.78
C ALA A 28 9.18 8.03 24.34
N ALA A 29 8.67 7.09 25.15
CA ALA A 29 8.60 5.68 24.80
C ALA A 29 7.68 5.43 23.59
N LEU A 30 6.51 6.07 23.53
CA LEU A 30 5.59 5.97 22.41
C LEU A 30 6.21 6.53 21.10
N ILE A 31 6.91 7.65 21.17
CA ILE A 31 7.62 8.20 20.01
C ILE A 31 8.74 7.27 19.55
N PHE A 32 9.49 6.69 20.49
CA PHE A 32 10.60 5.78 20.19
C PHE A 32 10.12 4.46 19.56
N LEU A 33 9.06 3.87 20.10
CA LEU A 33 8.47 2.62 19.60
C LEU A 33 7.74 2.79 18.28
N ASN A 34 7.39 4.05 17.92
CA ASN A 34 6.68 4.39 16.68
C ASN A 34 5.51 3.42 16.33
N PRO A 35 4.57 3.14 17.26
CA PRO A 35 3.52 2.14 17.08
C PRO A 35 2.50 2.51 16.00
N PHE A 36 2.56 3.74 15.47
CA PHE A 36 1.61 4.27 14.49
C PHE A 36 2.06 4.09 13.03
N ARG A 37 3.09 3.28 12.77
CA ARG A 37 3.39 2.92 11.39
C ARG A 37 2.29 2.00 10.87
N ALA A 38 1.60 2.45 9.82
CA ALA A 38 0.68 1.58 9.12
C ALA A 38 1.47 0.38 8.56
N PRO A 39 1.02 -0.86 8.80
CA PRO A 39 1.67 -2.02 8.21
C PRO A 39 1.54 -1.94 6.68
N GLU A 40 2.58 -2.37 5.97
CA GLU A 40 2.49 -2.60 4.54
C GLU A 40 1.56 -3.78 4.29
N VAL A 41 0.52 -3.56 3.50
CA VAL A 41 -0.56 -4.53 3.32
C VAL A 41 -1.00 -4.57 1.87
N CYS A 42 -1.29 -5.78 1.38
CA CYS A 42 -1.97 -6.01 0.13
C CYS A 42 -3.06 -7.05 0.37
N LEU A 43 -4.33 -6.63 0.34
CA LEU A 43 -5.46 -7.48 0.62
C LEU A 43 -6.45 -7.45 -0.53
N PHE A 44 -6.66 -8.60 -1.17
CA PHE A 44 -7.70 -8.76 -2.18
C PHE A 44 -9.09 -8.79 -1.53
N GLU A 45 -10.05 -8.16 -2.19
CA GLU A 45 -11.46 -8.19 -1.79
C GLU A 45 -12.09 -9.56 -2.05
N GLN A 46 -11.50 -10.36 -2.95
CA GLN A 46 -11.98 -11.69 -3.31
C GLN A 46 -11.00 -12.76 -2.85
N ALA A 47 -11.54 -13.89 -2.38
CA ALA A 47 -10.74 -15.05 -2.03
C ALA A 47 -10.07 -15.69 -3.27
N GLY A 48 -8.97 -16.38 -3.04
CA GLY A 48 -8.24 -17.09 -4.11
C GLY A 48 -7.09 -16.30 -4.73
N PHE A 49 -6.80 -15.11 -4.22
CA PHE A 49 -5.65 -14.31 -4.66
C PHE A 49 -4.90 -13.73 -3.47
N THR A 50 -3.58 -13.68 -3.56
CA THR A 50 -2.75 -13.01 -2.54
C THR A 50 -1.62 -12.24 -3.19
N CYS A 51 -1.20 -11.14 -2.54
CA CYS A 51 -0.11 -10.27 -2.98
C CYS A 51 0.76 -9.77 -1.83
N ASN A 52 0.67 -10.42 -0.67
CA ASN A 52 1.33 -9.94 0.54
C ASN A 52 2.69 -10.61 0.81
N GLU A 53 3.12 -11.53 -0.05
CA GLU A 53 4.37 -12.29 0.11
C GLU A 53 5.25 -12.23 -1.15
N PRO A 54 6.17 -11.30 -1.26
CA PRO A 54 6.38 -10.10 -0.42
C PRO A 54 5.28 -9.04 -0.62
N PRO A 55 5.13 -8.08 0.32
CA PRO A 55 4.21 -6.97 0.13
C PRO A 55 4.60 -6.13 -1.10
N PRO A 56 3.64 -5.45 -1.74
CA PRO A 56 3.90 -4.60 -2.88
C PRO A 56 4.90 -3.50 -2.56
N GLN A 57 5.85 -3.30 -3.46
CA GLN A 57 6.83 -2.24 -3.37
C GLN A 57 6.41 -1.08 -4.27
N LEU A 58 6.19 0.08 -3.67
CA LEU A 58 5.95 1.32 -4.41
C LEU A 58 7.24 2.12 -4.50
N TYR A 59 7.48 2.66 -5.68
CA TYR A 59 8.71 3.41 -5.93
C TYR A 59 8.56 4.52 -6.95
N VAL A 60 9.42 5.51 -6.83
CA VAL A 60 9.68 6.53 -7.84
C VAL A 60 11.09 6.32 -8.39
N MET A 61 11.26 6.51 -9.69
CA MET A 61 12.60 6.38 -10.30
C MET A 61 13.38 7.68 -10.08
N ARG A 62 14.64 7.55 -9.72
CA ARG A 62 15.54 8.71 -9.56
C ARG A 62 15.76 9.49 -10.86
N SER A 63 15.67 8.79 -11.98
CA SER A 63 15.78 9.38 -13.33
C SER A 63 14.52 10.09 -13.79
N ASP A 64 13.41 9.92 -13.10
CA ASP A 64 12.13 10.53 -13.45
C ASP A 64 11.97 11.86 -12.69
N ALA A 65 12.15 12.98 -13.42
CA ALA A 65 12.05 14.32 -12.85
C ALA A 65 10.63 14.67 -12.37
N GLU A 66 9.62 14.00 -12.92
CA GLU A 66 8.22 14.20 -12.55
C GLU A 66 7.84 13.43 -11.26
N GLY A 67 8.63 12.42 -10.88
CA GLY A 67 8.35 11.62 -9.69
C GLY A 67 7.15 10.70 -9.83
N ASN A 68 6.94 10.15 -11.03
CA ASN A 68 5.85 9.22 -11.30
C ASN A 68 5.95 7.97 -10.44
N LEU A 69 4.81 7.56 -9.90
CA LEU A 69 4.70 6.40 -9.01
C LEU A 69 4.51 5.10 -9.78
N TYR A 70 5.29 4.09 -9.39
CA TYR A 70 5.22 2.73 -9.92
C TYR A 70 5.07 1.72 -8.79
N MET A 71 4.51 0.56 -9.11
CA MET A 71 4.33 -0.55 -8.19
C MET A 71 4.96 -1.83 -8.73
N ASN A 72 5.67 -2.54 -7.86
CA ASN A 72 6.02 -3.94 -8.07
C ASN A 72 5.19 -4.78 -7.11
N ALA A 73 4.57 -5.85 -7.59
CA ALA A 73 3.77 -6.74 -6.77
C ALA A 73 3.94 -8.19 -7.22
N LYS A 74 3.79 -9.13 -6.31
CA LYS A 74 3.76 -10.56 -6.63
C LYS A 74 2.34 -11.07 -6.45
N LEU A 75 1.72 -11.51 -7.54
CA LEU A 75 0.37 -12.05 -7.55
C LEU A 75 0.42 -13.58 -7.47
N TRP A 76 -0.18 -14.15 -6.45
CA TRP A 76 -0.39 -15.58 -6.31
C TRP A 76 -1.81 -15.93 -6.72
N ASN A 77 -1.95 -16.99 -7.53
CA ASN A 77 -3.24 -17.54 -7.91
C ASN A 77 -3.56 -18.78 -7.06
N GLN A 78 -4.56 -18.68 -6.21
CA GLN A 78 -5.10 -19.76 -5.38
C GLN A 78 -6.59 -20.02 -5.70
N ALA A 79 -7.09 -19.50 -6.84
CA ALA A 79 -8.51 -19.56 -7.20
C ALA A 79 -9.00 -20.94 -7.70
N GLY A 80 -8.13 -21.96 -7.69
CA GLY A 80 -8.50 -23.31 -8.10
C GLY A 80 -8.47 -23.55 -9.62
N GLN A 81 -8.29 -22.49 -10.43
CA GLN A 81 -8.22 -22.56 -11.89
C GLN A 81 -7.05 -21.73 -12.41
N THR A 82 -6.55 -22.08 -13.59
CA THR A 82 -5.54 -21.27 -14.29
C THR A 82 -6.18 -19.99 -14.81
N ILE A 83 -5.53 -18.87 -14.57
CA ILE A 83 -5.94 -17.55 -15.03
C ILE A 83 -4.97 -17.00 -16.07
N VAL A 84 -5.47 -16.12 -16.93
CA VAL A 84 -4.69 -15.34 -17.88
C VAL A 84 -4.87 -13.86 -17.56
N VAL A 85 -3.85 -13.22 -17.01
CA VAL A 85 -3.88 -11.81 -16.69
C VAL A 85 -3.83 -10.99 -17.98
N LYS A 86 -4.72 -10.03 -18.13
CA LYS A 86 -4.82 -9.17 -19.31
C LYS A 86 -4.30 -7.75 -19.05
N TYR A 87 -4.74 -7.16 -17.95
CA TYR A 87 -4.37 -5.80 -17.58
C TYR A 87 -4.13 -5.71 -16.08
N VAL A 88 -3.24 -4.82 -15.70
CA VAL A 88 -2.93 -4.49 -14.32
C VAL A 88 -2.87 -2.98 -14.16
N LEU A 89 -3.48 -2.47 -13.11
CA LEU A 89 -3.54 -1.06 -12.81
C LEU A 89 -3.29 -0.82 -11.32
N CYS A 90 -2.48 0.19 -11.01
CA CYS A 90 -2.38 0.76 -9.68
C CYS A 90 -3.15 2.10 -9.66
N THR A 91 -3.99 2.32 -8.64
CA THR A 91 -4.76 3.57 -8.53
C THR A 91 -5.05 3.96 -7.09
N ASN A 92 -5.15 5.27 -6.83
CA ASN A 92 -5.64 5.81 -5.56
C ASN A 92 -7.12 6.26 -5.63
N ALA A 93 -7.81 5.94 -6.73
CA ALA A 93 -9.22 6.30 -6.89
C ALA A 93 -10.07 5.73 -5.73
N PRO A 94 -10.97 6.53 -5.13
CA PRO A 94 -11.78 6.12 -4.00
C PRO A 94 -12.89 5.13 -4.42
N GLY A 95 -13.39 4.39 -3.44
CA GLY A 95 -14.56 3.51 -3.61
C GLY A 95 -14.36 2.43 -4.67
N THR A 96 -15.35 2.26 -5.54
CA THR A 96 -15.35 1.27 -6.63
C THR A 96 -14.87 1.84 -7.96
N GLU A 97 -14.58 3.14 -8.00
CA GLU A 97 -14.09 3.81 -9.21
C GLU A 97 -12.74 3.22 -9.63
N VAL A 98 -12.62 2.97 -10.91
CA VAL A 98 -11.36 2.53 -11.54
C VAL A 98 -11.24 3.31 -12.83
N PRO A 99 -10.17 4.12 -12.99
CA PRO A 99 -9.97 4.86 -14.23
C PRO A 99 -9.78 3.88 -15.40
N ASP A 100 -10.39 4.18 -16.53
CA ASP A 100 -10.23 3.37 -17.73
C ASP A 100 -9.03 3.86 -18.54
N VAL A 101 -7.88 3.34 -18.18
CA VAL A 101 -6.59 3.66 -18.81
C VAL A 101 -6.02 2.45 -19.58
N ARG A 102 -6.87 1.50 -19.97
CA ARG A 102 -6.48 0.24 -20.63
C ARG A 102 -5.79 0.42 -21.99
N THR A 103 -5.77 1.62 -22.49
CA THR A 103 -5.04 1.96 -23.73
C THR A 103 -3.57 2.29 -23.51
N ASP A 104 -3.14 2.49 -22.25
CA ASP A 104 -1.75 2.79 -21.94
C ASP A 104 -0.90 1.50 -22.00
N PRO A 105 0.18 1.46 -22.81
CA PRO A 105 1.06 0.30 -22.92
C PRO A 105 1.69 -0.17 -21.59
N GLY A 106 1.85 0.74 -20.62
CA GLY A 106 2.40 0.43 -19.30
C GLY A 106 1.49 -0.44 -18.42
N GLN A 107 0.23 -0.63 -18.78
CA GLN A 107 -0.72 -1.47 -18.05
C GLN A 107 -0.68 -2.94 -18.48
N TYR A 108 0.02 -3.25 -19.54
CA TYR A 108 0.14 -4.61 -20.02
C TYR A 108 1.19 -5.38 -19.21
N VAL A 109 0.81 -6.55 -18.72
CA VAL A 109 1.78 -7.51 -18.20
C VAL A 109 2.57 -8.03 -19.40
N GLN A 110 3.80 -7.54 -19.58
CA GLN A 110 4.72 -8.07 -20.57
C GLN A 110 5.19 -9.46 -20.16
N GLY A 111 4.92 -10.47 -20.98
CA GLY A 111 5.34 -11.85 -20.77
C GLY A 111 4.18 -12.83 -20.63
N SER A 112 4.48 -14.04 -20.13
CA SER A 112 3.43 -15.05 -19.90
C SER A 112 2.47 -14.57 -18.82
N SER A 113 1.35 -14.09 -19.27
CA SER A 113 0.25 -13.65 -18.39
C SER A 113 -0.52 -14.81 -17.75
N ARG A 114 -0.12 -16.05 -18.04
CA ARG A 114 -0.76 -17.28 -17.55
C ARG A 114 -0.22 -17.66 -16.18
N ILE A 115 -1.11 -17.84 -15.22
CA ILE A 115 -0.78 -18.24 -13.85
C ILE A 115 -1.60 -19.48 -13.49
N SER A 116 -0.92 -20.61 -13.34
CA SER A 116 -1.55 -21.84 -12.86
C SER A 116 -1.93 -21.71 -11.39
N THR A 117 -2.89 -22.52 -10.95
CA THR A 117 -3.24 -22.61 -9.52
C THR A 117 -2.03 -22.94 -8.67
N GLY A 118 -1.85 -22.24 -7.54
CA GLY A 118 -0.72 -22.40 -6.64
C GLY A 118 0.58 -21.74 -7.14
N SER A 119 0.56 -21.07 -8.30
CA SER A 119 1.70 -20.37 -8.87
C SER A 119 1.58 -18.85 -8.71
N ALA A 120 2.68 -18.15 -8.92
CA ALA A 120 2.72 -16.69 -8.85
C ALA A 120 3.38 -16.07 -10.09
N ILE A 121 3.02 -14.82 -10.35
CA ILE A 121 3.70 -13.95 -11.31
C ILE A 121 4.20 -12.68 -10.60
N THR A 122 5.33 -12.17 -11.06
CA THR A 122 5.82 -10.87 -10.61
C THR A 122 5.35 -9.79 -11.59
N LEU A 123 4.62 -8.81 -11.07
CA LEU A 123 4.18 -7.62 -11.77
C LEU A 123 5.21 -6.53 -11.48
N THR A 124 5.90 -6.04 -12.50
CA THR A 124 6.96 -5.04 -12.36
C THR A 124 6.62 -3.78 -13.12
N GLY A 125 6.92 -2.61 -12.54
CA GLY A 125 6.76 -1.34 -13.21
C GLY A 125 5.31 -0.96 -13.50
N VAL A 126 4.35 -1.45 -12.69
CA VAL A 126 2.94 -1.11 -12.87
C VAL A 126 2.76 0.37 -12.57
N PRO A 127 2.33 1.17 -13.54
CA PRO A 127 2.13 2.59 -13.34
C PRO A 127 0.90 2.86 -12.48
N CYS A 128 0.99 3.89 -11.62
CA CYS A 128 -0.11 4.30 -10.75
C CYS A 128 -0.80 5.54 -11.32
N TYR A 129 -2.14 5.50 -11.33
CA TYR A 129 -2.99 6.57 -11.86
C TYR A 129 -3.97 7.07 -10.80
N ASP A 130 -4.31 8.33 -10.89
CA ASP A 130 -5.36 8.92 -10.09
C ASP A 130 -6.76 8.57 -10.66
N ARG A 131 -7.81 9.11 -10.04
CA ARG A 131 -9.19 8.91 -10.51
C ARG A 131 -9.49 9.51 -11.89
N ASN A 132 -8.70 10.49 -12.34
CA ASN A 132 -8.88 11.15 -13.61
C ASN A 132 -8.13 10.43 -14.75
N GLY A 133 -7.34 9.41 -14.41
CA GLY A 133 -6.48 8.71 -15.34
C GLY A 133 -5.14 9.40 -15.58
N GLU A 134 -4.76 10.34 -14.72
CA GLU A 134 -3.45 11.00 -14.76
C GLU A 134 -2.44 10.22 -13.90
N ARG A 135 -1.14 10.31 -14.26
CA ARG A 135 -0.08 9.66 -13.50
C ARG A 135 0.02 10.27 -12.09
N ILE A 136 0.12 9.41 -11.09
CA ILE A 136 0.34 9.87 -9.72
C ILE A 136 1.79 10.28 -9.56
N GLU A 137 2.01 11.56 -9.24
CA GLU A 137 3.30 12.10 -8.83
C GLU A 137 3.42 12.07 -7.31
N THR A 138 4.55 11.63 -6.80
CA THR A 138 4.78 11.54 -5.35
C THR A 138 6.25 11.63 -5.01
N GLN A 139 6.54 11.74 -3.72
CA GLN A 139 7.90 11.81 -3.22
C GLN A 139 8.26 10.59 -2.38
N GLN A 140 9.55 10.31 -2.27
CA GLN A 140 10.07 9.29 -1.38
C GLN A 140 9.57 9.49 0.05
N ASN A 141 9.34 8.38 0.75
CA ASN A 141 8.87 8.31 2.13
C ASN A 141 7.40 8.69 2.37
N GLN A 142 6.65 9.03 1.35
CA GLN A 142 5.20 9.18 1.48
C GLN A 142 4.51 7.82 1.60
N GLU A 143 3.40 7.78 2.33
CA GLU A 143 2.53 6.61 2.41
C GLU A 143 1.53 6.65 1.27
N PHE A 144 1.51 5.58 0.48
CA PHE A 144 0.50 5.37 -0.54
C PHE A 144 -0.62 4.50 0.01
N ARG A 145 -1.85 4.95 -0.23
CA ARG A 145 -3.07 4.17 0.00
C ARG A 145 -3.86 4.12 -1.28
N GLY A 146 -4.03 2.94 -1.81
CA GLY A 146 -4.68 2.76 -3.10
C GLY A 146 -5.07 1.32 -3.35
N LYS A 147 -5.19 0.98 -4.63
CA LYS A 147 -5.64 -0.33 -5.07
C LYS A 147 -4.77 -0.86 -6.19
N LEU A 148 -4.58 -2.16 -6.18
CA LEU A 148 -4.12 -2.93 -7.33
C LEU A 148 -5.35 -3.57 -7.96
N VAL A 149 -5.60 -3.26 -9.23
CA VAL A 149 -6.72 -3.78 -10.01
C VAL A 149 -6.18 -4.67 -11.10
N ILE A 150 -6.71 -5.86 -11.23
CA ILE A 150 -6.26 -6.86 -12.18
C ILE A 150 -7.46 -7.35 -12.98
N TRP A 151 -7.36 -7.32 -14.31
CA TRP A 151 -8.30 -7.94 -15.21
C TRP A 151 -7.71 -9.23 -15.75
N TYR A 152 -8.48 -10.28 -15.68
CA TYR A 152 -8.07 -11.62 -16.09
C TYR A 152 -9.24 -12.40 -16.69
N ASN A 153 -8.90 -13.50 -17.38
CA ASN A 153 -9.85 -14.52 -17.82
C ASN A 153 -9.44 -15.84 -17.19
N TYR A 154 -10.40 -16.71 -16.91
CA TYR A 154 -10.07 -18.12 -16.69
C TYR A 154 -9.69 -18.76 -18.01
N GLU A 155 -8.75 -19.71 -18.00
CA GLU A 155 -8.34 -20.43 -19.21
C GLU A 155 -9.49 -21.23 -19.82
N ASN A 156 -10.44 -21.66 -19.00
CA ASN A 156 -11.60 -22.47 -19.38
C ASN A 156 -12.88 -21.63 -19.52
N ASP A 157 -12.79 -20.30 -19.60
CA ASP A 157 -13.97 -19.48 -19.89
C ASP A 157 -14.55 -19.85 -21.24
N ILE A 158 -15.89 -20.05 -21.29
CA ILE A 158 -16.62 -20.39 -22.51
C ILE A 158 -16.50 -19.29 -23.56
N ASP A 159 -16.52 -18.02 -23.09
CA ASP A 159 -16.28 -16.85 -23.93
C ASP A 159 -14.94 -16.21 -23.56
N PRO A 160 -13.94 -16.23 -24.45
CA PRO A 160 -12.62 -15.65 -24.19
C PRO A 160 -12.64 -14.12 -24.06
N ASN A 161 -13.76 -13.45 -24.35
CA ASN A 161 -13.94 -12.00 -24.21
C ASN A 161 -14.48 -11.62 -22.82
N VAL A 162 -14.96 -12.57 -22.02
CA VAL A 162 -15.37 -12.29 -20.65
C VAL A 162 -14.15 -11.92 -19.82
N GLN A 163 -14.16 -10.74 -19.24
CA GLN A 163 -13.10 -10.26 -18.35
C GLN A 163 -13.60 -10.23 -16.91
N HIS A 164 -12.91 -10.95 -16.06
CA HIS A 164 -13.08 -10.87 -14.62
C HIS A 164 -12.18 -9.75 -14.05
N GLN A 165 -12.62 -9.13 -12.98
CA GLN A 165 -11.85 -8.08 -12.29
C GLN A 165 -11.69 -8.43 -10.84
N ILE A 166 -10.48 -8.31 -10.33
CA ILE A 166 -10.17 -8.38 -8.89
C ILE A 166 -9.48 -7.11 -8.44
N LYS A 167 -9.72 -6.75 -7.19
CA LYS A 167 -9.17 -5.56 -6.56
C LYS A 167 -8.47 -5.94 -5.26
N ALA A 168 -7.28 -5.41 -5.05
CA ALA A 168 -6.59 -5.49 -3.77
C ALA A 168 -6.38 -4.11 -3.19
N ASN A 169 -6.67 -3.92 -1.91
CA ASN A 169 -6.31 -2.71 -1.18
C ASN A 169 -4.83 -2.76 -0.82
N VAL A 170 -4.10 -1.72 -1.17
CA VAL A 170 -2.66 -1.61 -0.97
C VAL A 170 -2.34 -0.42 -0.07
N ILE A 171 -1.57 -0.69 0.98
CA ILE A 171 -0.94 0.33 1.81
C ILE A 171 0.55 0.02 1.82
N SER A 172 1.36 0.94 1.36
CA SER A 172 2.82 0.78 1.36
C SER A 172 3.52 2.13 1.33
N LYS A 173 4.78 2.13 1.75
CA LYS A 173 5.63 3.31 1.75
C LYS A 173 6.35 3.43 0.41
N VAL A 174 6.39 4.64 -0.14
CA VAL A 174 7.09 4.92 -1.39
C VAL A 174 8.60 4.96 -1.15
N THR A 175 9.34 4.18 -1.90
CA THR A 175 10.81 4.13 -1.91
C THR A 175 11.36 4.82 -3.15
N GLN A 176 12.66 5.10 -3.20
CA GLN A 176 13.33 5.59 -4.39
C GLN A 176 14.20 4.47 -4.97
N LEU A 177 13.99 4.18 -6.25
CA LEU A 177 14.84 3.30 -7.04
C LEU A 177 15.74 4.15 -7.96
N GLY A 178 17.02 3.84 -7.97
CA GLY A 178 17.90 4.59 -8.83
C GLY A 178 19.24 4.04 -8.98
#